data_e9c0ac88951678ffb9efe78f3b6e47f9
#
_entry.id   e9c0ac88951678ffb9efe78f3b6e47f9
#
_cell.length_a   1.000
_cell.length_b   1.000
_cell.length_c   1.000
_cell.angle_alpha   90.00
_cell.angle_beta   90.00
_cell.angle_gamma   90.00
#
_symmetry.space_group_name_H-M   'P 1'
#
loop_
_entity.id
_entity.type
_entity.pdbx_description
1 polymer ?
#
loop_
_entity_poly.entity_id
_entity_poly.type
_entity_poly.pdbx_seq_one_letter_code
_entity_poly.pdbx_strand_id
1 'polypeptide(L)'
;WVQRAITLARYPYSRKLNFNIKKFEYIIKQQFFTFANVLFVLGWVALLVFVVKLWLELDRPPMRTLGETRLWYATFLPLIGFVTYVRWKYKWFLSYSIAMAGMFLAINYLNPETYSKTLMPALQSPWFIPHVLVYLFSYAVLAASSIVAIKGWYDNYKGNFNIETLKLADNLVYIGFAFLTLGLLFGALWAKEAWGHYWTWDPKEVWAFLTWMGYLIYIHYRHFHSHKTKQALTILALAFVVLLVCWFGVNYLPVANTSVHTYTNY
;
A
#
# COMPACT_ATOMS: atom_id res chain seq x y z
N TRP A 1 3.16 35.62 57.10
CA TRP A 1 1.94 36.07 56.39
C TRP A 1 2.30 36.70 55.04
N VAL A 2 3.25 37.60 54.95
CA VAL A 2 3.63 38.30 53.71
C VAL A 2 4.20 37.33 52.65
N GLN A 3 5.00 36.33 53.04
CA GLN A 3 5.55 35.35 52.11
C GLN A 3 4.44 34.42 51.50
N ARG A 4 3.41 34.08 52.27
CA ARG A 4 2.26 33.32 51.74
C ARG A 4 1.37 34.12 50.76
N ALA A 5 1.24 35.42 50.96
CA ALA A 5 0.49 36.32 50.07
C ALA A 5 1.20 36.47 48.70
N ILE A 6 2.53 36.54 48.67
CA ILE A 6 3.32 36.66 47.44
C ILE A 6 3.26 35.36 46.62
N THR A 7 3.20 34.18 47.26
CA THR A 7 3.10 32.91 46.58
C THR A 7 1.71 32.70 45.96
N LEU A 8 0.65 33.18 46.58
CA LEU A 8 -0.70 33.08 46.07
C LEU A 8 -1.02 34.07 44.93
N ALA A 9 -0.35 35.21 44.86
CA ALA A 9 -0.53 36.20 43.78
C ALA A 9 0.19 35.79 42.44
N ARG A 10 1.22 34.96 42.52
CA ARG A 10 1.94 34.50 41.29
C ARG A 10 1.30 33.31 40.57
N TYR A 11 0.45 32.54 41.23
CA TYR A 11 -0.05 31.26 40.68
C TYR A 11 -1.23 31.34 39.70
N PRO A 12 -2.21 32.24 39.78
CA PRO A 12 -3.36 32.22 38.86
C PRO A 12 -3.02 32.81 37.49
N TYR A 13 -2.08 33.76 37.40
CA TYR A 13 -1.75 34.43 36.14
C TYR A 13 -0.89 33.52 35.24
N SER A 14 0.07 32.78 35.80
CA SER A 14 0.89 31.85 35.06
C SER A 14 0.08 30.64 34.51
N ARG A 15 -0.92 30.17 35.27
CA ARG A 15 -1.81 29.09 34.77
C ARG A 15 -2.71 29.56 33.62
N LYS A 16 -3.26 30.76 33.67
CA LYS A 16 -4.08 31.35 32.59
C LYS A 16 -3.23 31.59 31.33
N LEU A 17 -2.03 32.08 31.48
CA LEU A 17 -1.09 32.31 30.37
C LEU A 17 -0.70 31.01 29.71
N ASN A 18 -0.32 29.99 30.47
CA ASN A 18 0.01 28.64 29.97
C ASN A 18 -1.19 27.97 29.30
N PHE A 19 -2.41 28.16 29.81
CA PHE A 19 -3.61 27.61 29.19
C PHE A 19 -3.91 28.29 27.85
N ASN A 20 -3.72 29.60 27.73
CA ASN A 20 -3.92 30.33 26.47
C ASN A 20 -2.86 29.98 25.43
N ILE A 21 -1.61 29.82 25.82
CA ILE A 21 -0.53 29.38 24.91
C ILE A 21 -0.81 27.97 24.38
N LYS A 22 -1.17 27.03 25.24
CA LYS A 22 -1.53 25.64 24.81
C LYS A 22 -2.75 25.61 23.90
N LYS A 23 -3.76 26.44 24.16
CA LYS A 23 -4.95 26.56 23.31
C LYS A 23 -4.60 27.15 21.96
N PHE A 24 -3.73 28.16 21.91
CA PHE A 24 -3.25 28.78 20.68
C PHE A 24 -2.41 27.79 19.83
N GLU A 25 -1.47 27.07 20.47
CA GLU A 25 -0.70 26.00 19.83
C GLU A 25 -1.60 24.89 19.27
N TYR A 26 -2.66 24.52 19.99
CA TYR A 26 -3.63 23.53 19.55
C TYR A 26 -4.39 24.00 18.30
N ILE A 27 -4.86 25.27 18.29
CA ILE A 27 -5.57 25.86 17.14
C ILE A 27 -4.67 25.92 15.91
N ILE A 28 -3.42 26.42 16.05
CA ILE A 28 -2.45 26.46 14.95
C ILE A 28 -2.20 25.05 14.42
N LYS A 29 -1.98 24.08 15.29
CA LYS A 29 -1.76 22.68 14.91
C LYS A 29 -2.96 22.10 14.14
N GLN A 30 -4.17 22.40 14.58
CA GLN A 30 -5.39 21.95 13.92
C GLN A 30 -5.57 22.59 12.53
N GLN A 31 -5.33 23.89 12.41
CA GLN A 31 -5.38 24.59 11.12
C GLN A 31 -4.34 24.06 10.15
N PHE A 32 -3.10 23.85 10.62
CA PHE A 32 -2.04 23.27 9.80
C PHE A 32 -2.40 21.86 9.28
N PHE A 33 -3.00 21.01 10.12
CA PHE A 33 -3.45 19.69 9.70
C PHE A 33 -4.60 19.76 8.69
N THR A 34 -5.54 20.70 8.86
CA THR A 34 -6.63 20.89 7.90
C THR A 34 -6.08 21.31 6.54
N PHE A 35 -5.15 22.28 6.52
CA PHE A 35 -4.49 22.75 5.31
C PHE A 35 -3.70 21.63 4.61
N ALA A 36 -2.94 20.83 5.36
CA ALA A 36 -2.19 19.70 4.82
C ALA A 36 -3.12 18.64 4.20
N ASN A 37 -4.25 18.35 4.83
CA ASN A 37 -5.24 17.42 4.28
C ASN A 37 -5.88 17.96 2.99
N VAL A 38 -6.17 19.25 2.91
CA VAL A 38 -6.70 19.88 1.69
C VAL A 38 -5.68 19.78 0.56
N LEU A 39 -4.41 20.12 0.82
CA LEU A 39 -3.34 19.99 -0.16
C LEU A 39 -3.16 18.55 -0.63
N PHE A 40 -3.25 17.59 0.29
CA PHE A 40 -3.18 16.17 -0.06
C PHE A 40 -4.31 15.79 -1.02
N VAL A 41 -5.56 16.15 -0.69
CA VAL A 41 -6.72 15.82 -1.53
C VAL A 41 -6.60 16.48 -2.91
N LEU A 42 -6.20 17.74 -2.97
CA LEU A 42 -5.99 18.45 -4.24
C LEU A 42 -4.91 17.79 -5.08
N GLY A 43 -3.77 17.42 -4.49
CA GLY A 43 -2.69 16.73 -5.19
C GLY A 43 -3.10 15.33 -5.68
N TRP A 44 -3.85 14.59 -4.86
CA TRP A 44 -4.37 13.27 -5.26
C TRP A 44 -5.41 13.38 -6.38
N VAL A 45 -6.33 14.35 -6.31
CA VAL A 45 -7.31 14.63 -7.37
C VAL A 45 -6.61 15.03 -8.67
N ALA A 46 -5.57 15.88 -8.60
CA ALA A 46 -4.79 16.24 -9.78
C ALA A 46 -4.12 15.02 -10.43
N LEU A 47 -3.57 14.10 -9.62
CA LEU A 47 -3.02 12.84 -10.12
C LEU A 47 -4.10 11.96 -10.77
N LEU A 48 -5.27 11.86 -10.15
CA LEU A 48 -6.41 11.12 -10.71
C LEU A 48 -6.86 11.71 -12.05
N VAL A 49 -6.97 13.03 -12.15
CA VAL A 49 -7.29 13.73 -13.40
C VAL A 49 -6.24 13.45 -14.47
N PHE A 50 -4.96 13.42 -14.10
CA PHE A 50 -3.88 13.04 -15.03
C PHE A 50 -4.05 11.60 -15.54
N VAL A 51 -4.35 10.63 -14.65
CA VAL A 51 -4.61 9.23 -15.03
C VAL A 51 -5.80 9.12 -15.98
N VAL A 52 -6.90 9.86 -15.71
CA VAL A 52 -8.09 9.88 -16.58
C VAL A 52 -7.77 10.50 -17.95
N LYS A 53 -7.03 11.60 -17.98
CA LYS A 53 -6.58 12.20 -19.25
C LYS A 53 -5.73 11.22 -20.06
N LEU A 54 -4.75 10.59 -19.43
CA LEU A 54 -3.93 9.57 -20.07
C LEU A 54 -4.77 8.40 -20.60
N TRP A 55 -5.81 7.99 -19.87
CA TRP A 55 -6.77 6.97 -20.31
C TRP A 55 -7.48 7.38 -21.60
N LEU A 56 -8.00 8.62 -21.63
CA LEU A 56 -8.69 9.15 -22.81
C LEU A 56 -7.77 9.32 -24.02
N GLU A 57 -6.52 9.74 -23.80
CA GLU A 57 -5.51 9.90 -24.87
C GLU A 57 -5.05 8.56 -25.47
N LEU A 58 -5.04 7.50 -24.63
CA LEU A 58 -4.62 6.16 -25.06
C LEU A 58 -5.78 5.33 -25.63
N ASP A 59 -7.03 5.80 -25.57
CA ASP A 59 -8.26 5.03 -25.86
C ASP A 59 -8.31 3.68 -25.13
N ARG A 60 -7.58 3.54 -24.01
CA ARG A 60 -7.50 2.36 -23.17
C ARG A 60 -7.05 2.73 -21.75
N PRO A 61 -7.39 1.92 -20.72
CA PRO A 61 -6.85 2.11 -19.38
C PRO A 61 -5.31 2.03 -19.36
N PRO A 62 -4.62 2.95 -18.70
CA PRO A 62 -3.15 2.98 -18.64
C PRO A 62 -2.63 1.91 -17.65
N MET A 63 -2.55 0.64 -18.05
CA MET A 63 -2.17 -0.50 -17.20
C MET A 63 -1.19 -1.48 -17.87
N ARG A 64 -0.74 -1.16 -19.09
CA ARG A 64 -0.02 -2.12 -19.92
C ARG A 64 1.49 -1.94 -19.93
N THR A 65 1.98 -0.75 -19.57
CA THR A 65 3.41 -0.48 -19.48
C THR A 65 3.88 -0.38 -18.03
N LEU A 66 5.19 -0.52 -17.80
CA LEU A 66 5.78 -0.39 -16.48
C LEU A 66 5.57 1.02 -15.88
N GLY A 67 5.60 2.07 -16.71
CA GLY A 67 5.30 3.43 -16.28
C GLY A 67 3.85 3.58 -15.85
N GLU A 68 2.92 3.03 -16.63
CA GLU A 68 1.48 3.04 -16.31
C GLU A 68 1.17 2.30 -14.99
N THR A 69 1.78 1.13 -14.75
CA THR A 69 1.57 0.38 -13.51
C THR A 69 2.09 1.12 -12.28
N ARG A 70 3.25 1.78 -12.38
CA ARG A 70 3.79 2.65 -11.31
C ARG A 70 2.87 3.84 -11.01
N LEU A 71 2.21 4.38 -12.03
CA LEU A 71 1.25 5.47 -11.88
C LEU A 71 0.05 5.05 -11.03
N TRP A 72 -0.48 3.83 -11.22
CA TRP A 72 -1.53 3.26 -10.37
C TRP A 72 -1.07 3.04 -8.93
N TYR A 73 0.17 2.61 -8.73
CA TYR A 73 0.75 2.53 -7.38
C TYR A 73 0.81 3.89 -6.71
N ALA A 74 1.28 4.91 -7.45
CA ALA A 74 1.32 6.29 -6.95
C ALA A 74 -0.09 6.83 -6.64
N THR A 75 -1.13 6.30 -7.26
CA THR A 75 -2.53 6.69 -7.00
C THR A 75 -3.14 5.93 -5.82
N PHE A 76 -2.95 4.61 -5.73
CA PHE A 76 -3.60 3.79 -4.70
C PHE A 76 -2.93 3.88 -3.34
N LEU A 77 -1.60 3.93 -3.29
CA LEU A 77 -0.89 3.90 -2.01
C LEU A 77 -1.20 5.11 -1.12
N PRO A 78 -1.20 6.37 -1.62
CA PRO A 78 -1.62 7.52 -0.83
C PRO A 78 -3.09 7.49 -0.44
N LEU A 79 -3.97 6.97 -1.31
CA LEU A 79 -5.39 6.80 -0.99
C LEU A 79 -5.57 5.87 0.22
N ILE A 80 -4.91 4.70 0.21
CA ILE A 80 -4.92 3.75 1.33
C ILE A 80 -4.33 4.40 2.59
N GLY A 81 -3.23 5.13 2.45
CA GLY A 81 -2.60 5.89 3.53
C GLY A 81 -3.55 6.92 4.14
N PHE A 82 -4.28 7.66 3.31
CA PHE A 82 -5.25 8.65 3.74
C PHE A 82 -6.47 8.04 4.43
N VAL A 83 -7.06 6.98 3.86
CA VAL A 83 -8.16 6.23 4.49
C VAL A 83 -7.74 5.67 5.84
N THR A 84 -6.54 5.10 5.94
CA THR A 84 -5.97 4.58 7.18
C THR A 84 -5.76 5.71 8.20
N TYR A 85 -5.28 6.88 7.76
CA TYR A 85 -5.12 8.05 8.61
C TYR A 85 -6.48 8.57 9.13
N VAL A 86 -7.47 8.70 8.26
CA VAL A 86 -8.80 9.19 8.65
C VAL A 86 -9.47 8.23 9.65
N ARG A 87 -9.37 6.92 9.40
CA ARG A 87 -10.05 5.89 10.19
C ARG A 87 -9.34 5.55 11.50
N TRP A 88 -8.00 5.45 11.50
CA TRP A 88 -7.19 4.98 12.64
C TRP A 88 -6.17 5.99 13.16
N LYS A 89 -6.09 7.19 12.55
CA LYS A 89 -5.18 8.30 12.95
C LYS A 89 -3.68 7.99 12.85
N TYR A 90 -3.27 7.03 12.01
CA TYR A 90 -1.86 6.69 11.78
C TYR A 90 -1.19 7.68 10.81
N LYS A 91 -0.70 8.80 11.34
CA LYS A 91 -0.06 9.88 10.56
C LYS A 91 1.21 9.43 9.83
N TRP A 92 2.03 8.61 10.51
CA TRP A 92 3.28 8.10 9.95
C TRP A 92 3.05 7.31 8.66
N PHE A 93 1.96 6.54 8.61
CA PHE A 93 1.61 5.72 7.47
C PHE A 93 1.20 6.55 6.25
N LEU A 94 0.46 7.64 6.45
CA LEU A 94 0.14 8.61 5.39
C LEU A 94 1.41 9.24 4.81
N SER A 95 2.34 9.70 5.69
CA SER A 95 3.61 10.29 5.25
C SER A 95 4.45 9.31 4.43
N TYR A 96 4.52 8.05 4.87
CA TYR A 96 5.19 6.99 4.14
C TYR A 96 4.54 6.74 2.77
N SER A 97 3.22 6.64 2.71
CA SER A 97 2.47 6.41 1.47
C SER A 97 2.69 7.52 0.45
N ILE A 98 2.74 8.78 0.89
CA ILE A 98 3.04 9.94 0.04
C ILE A 98 4.49 9.88 -0.47
N ALA A 99 5.45 9.53 0.39
CA ALA A 99 6.86 9.41 0.00
C ALA A 99 7.06 8.31 -1.06
N MET A 100 6.41 7.16 -0.88
CA MET A 100 6.44 6.06 -1.86
C MET A 100 5.79 6.45 -3.19
N ALA A 101 4.66 7.15 -3.17
CA ALA A 101 4.04 7.66 -4.40
C ALA A 101 4.96 8.65 -5.12
N GLY A 102 5.57 9.58 -4.38
CA GLY A 102 6.56 10.52 -4.92
C GLY A 102 7.75 9.82 -5.57
N MET A 103 8.24 8.74 -4.96
CA MET A 103 9.31 7.91 -5.52
C MET A 103 8.88 7.29 -6.87
N PHE A 104 7.69 6.69 -6.97
CA PHE A 104 7.21 6.11 -8.22
C PHE A 104 7.01 7.16 -9.31
N LEU A 105 6.48 8.34 -8.97
CA LEU A 105 6.32 9.45 -9.92
C LEU A 105 7.69 9.98 -10.39
N ALA A 106 8.66 10.11 -9.48
CA ALA A 106 10.02 10.51 -9.82
C ALA A 106 10.70 9.50 -10.75
N ILE A 107 10.57 8.19 -10.48
CA ILE A 107 11.10 7.14 -11.37
C ILE A 107 10.47 7.25 -12.77
N ASN A 108 9.16 7.48 -12.87
CA ASN A 108 8.47 7.63 -14.15
C ASN A 108 8.93 8.90 -14.89
N TYR A 109 9.14 10.00 -14.18
CA TYR A 109 9.64 11.24 -14.77
C TYR A 109 11.06 11.10 -15.32
N LEU A 110 11.92 10.37 -14.61
CA LEU A 110 13.32 10.13 -15.01
C LEU A 110 13.47 9.07 -16.12
N ASN A 111 12.45 8.22 -16.33
CA ASN A 111 12.50 7.13 -17.33
C ASN A 111 11.23 7.15 -18.21
N PRO A 112 11.07 8.18 -19.07
CA PRO A 112 9.88 8.33 -19.91
C PRO A 112 9.73 7.21 -20.96
N GLU A 113 10.82 6.54 -21.34
CA GLU A 113 10.83 5.40 -22.24
C GLU A 113 9.97 4.23 -21.78
N THR A 114 9.65 4.16 -20.50
CA THR A 114 8.80 3.09 -19.93
C THR A 114 7.33 3.19 -20.36
N TYR A 115 6.92 4.28 -21.01
CA TYR A 115 5.58 4.46 -21.58
C TYR A 115 5.46 4.02 -23.05
N SER A 116 6.55 3.83 -23.78
CA SER A 116 6.57 3.70 -25.25
C SER A 116 6.58 2.27 -25.78
N LYS A 117 6.35 1.24 -24.96
CA LYS A 117 6.41 -0.17 -25.42
C LYS A 117 5.14 -0.59 -26.17
N THR A 118 5.32 -1.23 -27.32
CA THR A 118 4.26 -1.85 -28.12
C THR A 118 3.54 -2.98 -27.36
N LEU A 119 2.24 -3.09 -27.60
CA LEU A 119 1.38 -4.03 -26.90
C LEU A 119 1.43 -5.42 -27.49
N MET A 120 1.71 -6.42 -26.66
CA MET A 120 1.57 -7.82 -27.05
C MET A 120 0.09 -8.22 -27.16
N PRO A 121 -0.27 -9.16 -28.07
CA PRO A 121 -1.65 -9.62 -28.25
C PRO A 121 -2.30 -10.12 -26.94
N ALA A 122 -1.57 -10.83 -26.10
CA ALA A 122 -2.06 -11.34 -24.81
C ALA A 122 -2.57 -10.21 -23.86
N LEU A 123 -2.06 -8.98 -23.99
CA LEU A 123 -2.44 -7.84 -23.17
C LEU A 123 -3.71 -7.12 -23.67
N GLN A 124 -4.31 -7.59 -24.76
CA GLN A 124 -5.52 -6.99 -25.37
C GLN A 124 -6.84 -7.58 -24.84
N SER A 125 -6.78 -8.64 -24.04
CA SER A 125 -7.95 -9.26 -23.42
C SER A 125 -8.70 -8.31 -22.48
N PRO A 126 -10.04 -8.25 -22.50
CA PRO A 126 -10.81 -7.45 -21.56
C PRO A 126 -10.63 -7.88 -20.10
N TRP A 127 -10.26 -9.13 -19.82
CA TRP A 127 -9.97 -9.63 -18.47
C TRP A 127 -8.63 -9.18 -17.92
N PHE A 128 -7.70 -8.75 -18.79
CA PHE A 128 -6.40 -8.20 -18.36
C PHE A 128 -6.56 -6.98 -17.45
N ILE A 129 -7.46 -6.06 -17.81
CA ILE A 129 -7.68 -4.81 -17.07
C ILE A 129 -8.15 -5.05 -15.63
N PRO A 130 -9.27 -5.78 -15.37
CA PRO A 130 -9.70 -6.05 -14.02
C PRO A 130 -8.68 -6.88 -13.22
N HIS A 131 -7.99 -7.83 -13.85
CA HIS A 131 -6.92 -8.60 -13.23
C HIS A 131 -5.82 -7.70 -12.69
N VAL A 132 -5.24 -6.84 -13.53
CA VAL A 132 -4.13 -5.95 -13.14
C VAL A 132 -4.58 -4.92 -12.11
N LEU A 133 -5.76 -4.29 -12.30
CA LEU A 133 -6.28 -3.29 -11.37
C LEU A 133 -6.45 -3.85 -9.96
N VAL A 134 -7.09 -5.01 -9.87
CA VAL A 134 -7.37 -5.68 -8.60
C VAL A 134 -6.08 -6.14 -7.92
N TYR A 135 -5.11 -6.65 -8.68
CA TYR A 135 -3.81 -7.01 -8.14
C TYR A 135 -3.03 -5.80 -7.65
N LEU A 136 -2.97 -4.71 -8.42
CA LEU A 136 -2.28 -3.49 -7.99
C LEU A 136 -2.85 -2.95 -6.69
N PHE A 137 -4.18 -2.93 -6.57
CA PHE A 137 -4.83 -2.53 -5.32
C PHE A 137 -4.48 -3.49 -4.18
N SER A 138 -4.62 -4.80 -4.40
CA SER A 138 -4.27 -5.84 -3.42
C SER A 138 -2.82 -5.68 -2.94
N TYR A 139 -1.87 -5.57 -3.86
CA TYR A 139 -0.45 -5.45 -3.55
C TYR A 139 -0.16 -4.19 -2.74
N ALA A 140 -0.80 -3.07 -3.06
CA ALA A 140 -0.65 -1.84 -2.29
C ALA A 140 -1.16 -2.01 -0.83
N VAL A 141 -2.32 -2.66 -0.64
CA VAL A 141 -2.88 -2.94 0.69
C VAL A 141 -2.00 -3.94 1.47
N LEU A 142 -1.52 -4.99 0.81
CA LEU A 142 -0.66 -6.00 1.43
C LEU A 142 0.74 -5.44 1.74
N ALA A 143 1.29 -4.58 0.90
CA ALA A 143 2.51 -3.81 1.23
C ALA A 143 2.30 -2.94 2.46
N ALA A 144 1.17 -2.25 2.53
CA ALA A 144 0.78 -1.48 3.71
C ALA A 144 0.74 -2.33 4.98
N SER A 145 0.13 -3.52 4.92
CA SER A 145 0.06 -4.46 6.06
C SER A 145 1.45 -4.89 6.54
N SER A 146 2.38 -5.08 5.61
CA SER A 146 3.75 -5.50 5.91
C SER A 146 4.57 -4.41 6.57
N ILE A 147 4.38 -3.15 6.17
CA ILE A 147 5.00 -2.00 6.85
C ILE A 147 4.50 -1.90 8.28
N VAL A 148 3.19 -2.08 8.48
CA VAL A 148 2.59 -2.13 9.83
C VAL A 148 3.17 -3.30 10.63
N ALA A 149 3.39 -4.47 9.99
CA ALA A 149 4.01 -5.63 10.63
C ALA A 149 5.47 -5.36 11.05
N ILE A 150 6.28 -4.77 10.18
CA ILE A 150 7.68 -4.41 10.48
C ILE A 150 7.73 -3.42 11.65
N LYS A 151 6.87 -2.40 11.62
CA LYS A 151 6.73 -1.46 12.74
C LYS A 151 6.33 -2.16 14.02
N GLY A 152 5.31 -3.04 13.98
CA GLY A 152 4.87 -3.82 15.13
C GLY A 152 5.96 -4.74 15.68
N TRP A 153 6.78 -5.34 14.81
CA TRP A 153 7.94 -6.15 15.20
C TRP A 153 9.00 -5.30 15.91
N TYR A 154 9.31 -4.12 15.40
CA TYR A 154 10.24 -3.17 16.00
C TYR A 154 9.74 -2.66 17.36
N ASP A 155 8.46 -2.29 17.47
CA ASP A 155 7.85 -1.84 18.71
C ASP A 155 7.84 -2.98 19.76
N ASN A 156 7.61 -4.23 19.34
CA ASN A 156 7.68 -5.41 20.21
C ASN A 156 9.10 -5.65 20.71
N TYR A 157 10.12 -5.46 19.86
CA TYR A 157 11.52 -5.56 20.27
C TYR A 157 11.89 -4.51 21.34
N LYS A 158 11.35 -3.30 21.24
CA LYS A 158 11.52 -2.22 22.23
C LYS A 158 10.65 -2.33 23.48
N GLY A 159 9.80 -3.33 23.59
CA GLY A 159 8.86 -3.49 24.71
C GLY A 159 7.66 -2.53 24.69
N ASN A 160 7.45 -1.79 23.59
CA ASN A 160 6.39 -0.78 23.44
C ASN A 160 5.27 -1.26 22.49
N PHE A 161 5.04 -2.57 22.40
CA PHE A 161 4.09 -3.13 21.47
C PHE A 161 2.64 -2.69 21.77
N ASN A 162 1.96 -2.20 20.74
CA ASN A 162 0.53 -1.87 20.81
C ASN A 162 -0.29 -2.88 19.99
N ILE A 163 -1.27 -3.52 20.64
CA ILE A 163 -2.16 -4.50 20.01
C ILE A 163 -2.97 -3.89 18.84
N GLU A 164 -3.27 -2.61 18.86
CA GLU A 164 -3.95 -1.93 17.76
C GLU A 164 -3.16 -1.95 16.46
N THR A 165 -1.82 -1.98 16.55
CA THR A 165 -0.94 -2.16 15.37
C THR A 165 -1.20 -3.52 14.70
N LEU A 166 -1.37 -4.58 15.49
CA LEU A 166 -1.67 -5.91 14.96
C LEU A 166 -3.07 -5.99 14.36
N LYS A 167 -4.07 -5.40 15.01
CA LYS A 167 -5.43 -5.31 14.47
C LYS A 167 -5.48 -4.57 13.13
N LEU A 168 -4.69 -3.50 13.00
CA LEU A 168 -4.57 -2.79 11.73
C LEU A 168 -3.96 -3.69 10.66
N ALA A 169 -2.88 -4.42 10.97
CA ALA A 169 -2.27 -5.36 10.05
C ALA A 169 -3.27 -6.45 9.61
N ASP A 170 -4.01 -7.04 10.56
CA ASP A 170 -5.06 -8.03 10.29
C ASP A 170 -6.11 -7.49 9.32
N ASN A 171 -6.66 -6.29 9.57
CA ASN A 171 -7.67 -5.66 8.72
C ASN A 171 -7.15 -5.41 7.29
N LEU A 172 -5.92 -4.93 7.16
CA LEU A 172 -5.28 -4.71 5.85
C LEU A 172 -5.08 -6.04 5.12
N VAL A 173 -4.67 -7.10 5.84
CA VAL A 173 -4.52 -8.43 5.24
C VAL A 173 -5.86 -8.97 4.75
N TYR A 174 -6.93 -8.88 5.53
CA TYR A 174 -8.25 -9.36 5.09
C TYR A 174 -8.73 -8.68 3.82
N ILE A 175 -8.59 -7.34 3.75
CA ILE A 175 -8.94 -6.57 2.55
C ILE A 175 -8.02 -6.98 1.39
N GLY A 176 -6.70 -6.94 1.58
CA GLY A 176 -5.73 -7.28 0.54
C GLY A 176 -5.89 -8.70 0.01
N PHE A 177 -6.13 -9.68 0.91
CA PHE A 177 -6.33 -11.07 0.55
C PHE A 177 -7.62 -11.31 -0.25
N ALA A 178 -8.71 -10.61 0.08
CA ALA A 178 -9.95 -10.68 -0.71
C ALA A 178 -9.71 -10.21 -2.15
N PHE A 179 -9.01 -9.06 -2.32
CA PHE A 179 -8.65 -8.57 -3.65
C PHE A 179 -7.61 -9.45 -4.35
N LEU A 180 -6.66 -10.05 -3.61
CA LEU A 180 -5.70 -11.01 -4.15
C LEU A 180 -6.41 -12.24 -4.75
N THR A 181 -7.42 -12.75 -4.05
CA THR A 181 -8.25 -13.87 -4.51
C THR A 181 -9.02 -13.52 -5.78
N LEU A 182 -9.65 -12.34 -5.82
CA LEU A 182 -10.31 -11.84 -7.04
C LEU A 182 -9.32 -11.68 -8.19
N GLY A 183 -8.11 -11.21 -7.89
CA GLY A 183 -7.03 -11.09 -8.87
C GLY A 183 -6.64 -12.43 -9.48
N LEU A 184 -6.53 -13.50 -8.68
CA LEU A 184 -6.29 -14.86 -9.18
C LEU A 184 -7.41 -15.33 -10.12
N LEU A 185 -8.68 -15.10 -9.75
CA LEU A 185 -9.84 -15.48 -10.57
C LEU A 185 -9.86 -14.75 -11.91
N PHE A 186 -9.66 -13.44 -11.91
CA PHE A 186 -9.58 -12.65 -13.15
C PHE A 186 -8.35 -13.02 -13.98
N GLY A 187 -7.23 -13.38 -13.33
CA GLY A 187 -6.04 -13.89 -13.99
C GLY A 187 -6.30 -15.22 -14.72
N ALA A 188 -7.04 -16.12 -14.12
CA ALA A 188 -7.42 -17.37 -14.75
C ALA A 188 -8.33 -17.14 -15.99
N LEU A 189 -9.28 -16.21 -15.91
CA LEU A 189 -10.13 -15.81 -17.04
C LEU A 189 -9.31 -15.16 -18.16
N TRP A 190 -8.37 -14.30 -17.80
CA TRP A 190 -7.43 -13.71 -18.75
C TRP A 190 -6.55 -14.77 -19.42
N ALA A 191 -5.97 -15.70 -18.65
CA ALA A 191 -5.13 -16.79 -19.16
C ALA A 191 -5.89 -17.68 -20.15
N LYS A 192 -7.16 -17.98 -19.84
CA LYS A 192 -8.03 -18.76 -20.74
C LYS A 192 -8.22 -18.08 -22.09
N GLU A 193 -8.41 -16.76 -22.10
CA GLU A 193 -8.60 -16.02 -23.35
C GLU A 193 -7.28 -15.82 -24.11
N ALA A 194 -6.18 -15.51 -23.39
CA ALA A 194 -4.89 -15.22 -23.99
C ALA A 194 -4.15 -16.47 -24.51
N TRP A 195 -4.27 -17.59 -23.80
CA TRP A 195 -3.47 -18.81 -24.04
C TRP A 195 -4.29 -20.11 -24.13
N GLY A 196 -5.60 -20.03 -23.98
CA GLY A 196 -6.50 -21.19 -24.10
C GLY A 196 -6.68 -22.04 -22.82
N HIS A 197 -5.98 -21.75 -21.74
CA HIS A 197 -6.01 -22.49 -20.48
C HIS A 197 -6.22 -21.56 -19.30
N TYR A 198 -7.00 -22.01 -18.29
CA TYR A 198 -7.22 -21.22 -17.06
C TYR A 198 -5.98 -21.18 -16.17
N TRP A 199 -5.17 -22.27 -16.19
CA TRP A 199 -4.03 -22.46 -15.32
C TRP A 199 -3.08 -23.51 -15.90
N THR A 200 -1.79 -23.23 -15.99
CA THR A 200 -0.78 -24.12 -16.57
C THR A 200 0.39 -24.41 -15.66
N TRP A 201 0.37 -23.92 -14.43
CA TRP A 201 1.50 -23.93 -13.49
C TRP A 201 2.73 -23.19 -14.03
N ASP A 202 2.50 -22.18 -14.84
CA ASP A 202 3.54 -21.24 -15.25
C ASP A 202 4.27 -20.66 -14.01
N PRO A 203 5.57 -20.35 -14.10
CA PRO A 203 6.33 -19.80 -12.96
C PRO A 203 5.64 -18.62 -12.25
N LYS A 204 5.00 -17.69 -12.97
CA LYS A 204 4.26 -16.58 -12.33
C LYS A 204 2.98 -17.04 -11.66
N GLU A 205 2.28 -18.00 -12.23
CA GLU A 205 1.09 -18.59 -11.61
C GLU A 205 1.46 -19.33 -10.31
N VAL A 206 2.55 -20.09 -10.31
CA VAL A 206 3.08 -20.77 -9.11
C VAL A 206 3.40 -19.77 -8.02
N TRP A 207 4.14 -18.71 -8.32
CA TRP A 207 4.48 -17.69 -7.34
C TRP A 207 3.28 -16.87 -6.87
N ALA A 208 2.28 -16.64 -7.73
CA ALA A 208 1.01 -16.04 -7.34
C ALA A 208 0.24 -16.93 -6.36
N PHE A 209 0.20 -18.24 -6.60
CA PHE A 209 -0.38 -19.22 -5.68
C PHE A 209 0.38 -19.30 -4.35
N LEU A 210 1.70 -19.33 -4.36
CA LEU A 210 2.53 -19.30 -3.15
C LEU A 210 2.30 -18.02 -2.34
N THR A 211 2.14 -16.89 -3.01
CA THR A 211 1.79 -15.61 -2.36
C THR A 211 0.43 -15.73 -1.67
N TRP A 212 -0.58 -16.22 -2.37
CA TRP A 212 -1.92 -16.43 -1.82
C TRP A 212 -1.89 -17.37 -0.61
N MET A 213 -1.16 -18.50 -0.70
CA MET A 213 -0.95 -19.43 0.40
C MET A 213 -0.25 -18.79 1.60
N GLY A 214 0.75 -17.95 1.38
CA GLY A 214 1.46 -17.26 2.45
C GLY A 214 0.53 -16.37 3.30
N TYR A 215 -0.35 -15.60 2.66
CA TYR A 215 -1.35 -14.80 3.37
C TYR A 215 -2.46 -15.65 3.98
N LEU A 216 -2.87 -16.74 3.35
CA LEU A 216 -3.82 -17.71 3.92
C LEU A 216 -3.27 -18.34 5.20
N ILE A 217 -1.99 -18.74 5.20
CA ILE A 217 -1.28 -19.26 6.39
C ILE A 217 -1.29 -18.20 7.50
N TYR A 218 -1.01 -16.92 7.17
CA TYR A 218 -1.08 -15.84 8.15
C TYR A 218 -2.47 -15.75 8.79
N ILE A 219 -3.53 -15.73 7.98
CA ILE A 219 -4.92 -15.61 8.45
C ILE A 219 -5.26 -16.77 9.39
N HIS A 220 -4.95 -18.02 9.01
CA HIS A 220 -5.20 -19.20 9.85
C HIS A 220 -4.35 -19.17 11.12
N TYR A 221 -3.08 -18.81 11.01
CA TYR A 221 -2.20 -18.69 12.17
C TYR A 221 -2.76 -17.68 13.19
N ARG A 222 -3.22 -16.53 12.73
CA ARG A 222 -3.84 -15.50 13.56
C ARG A 222 -5.12 -15.98 14.24
N HIS A 223 -5.94 -16.75 13.53
CA HIS A 223 -7.17 -17.30 14.06
C HIS A 223 -6.91 -18.27 15.23
N PHE A 224 -5.98 -19.19 15.07
CA PHE A 224 -5.69 -20.22 16.07
C PHE A 224 -4.68 -19.79 17.16
N HIS A 225 -3.84 -18.79 16.90
CA HIS A 225 -2.76 -18.37 17.78
C HIS A 225 -2.78 -16.85 18.05
N SER A 226 -3.93 -16.32 18.48
CA SER A 226 -4.15 -14.88 18.69
C SER A 226 -3.12 -14.21 19.62
N HIS A 227 -2.54 -14.96 20.57
CA HIS A 227 -1.56 -14.49 21.56
C HIS A 227 -0.10 -14.49 21.05
N LYS A 228 0.21 -15.20 19.95
CA LYS A 228 1.58 -15.34 19.42
C LYS A 228 1.94 -14.22 18.45
N THR A 229 1.92 -12.98 18.92
CA THR A 229 2.10 -11.76 18.12
C THR A 229 3.37 -11.74 17.30
N LYS A 230 4.54 -12.03 17.91
CA LYS A 230 5.84 -11.97 17.21
C LYS A 230 5.88 -12.93 16.01
N GLN A 231 5.38 -14.13 16.17
CA GLN A 231 5.35 -15.14 15.10
C GLN A 231 4.41 -14.71 13.98
N ALA A 232 3.23 -14.16 14.32
CA ALA A 232 2.29 -13.63 13.33
C ALA A 232 2.92 -12.51 12.49
N LEU A 233 3.58 -11.54 13.12
CA LEU A 233 4.28 -10.45 12.41
C LEU A 233 5.39 -10.98 11.51
N THR A 234 6.11 -12.03 11.94
CA THR A 234 7.15 -12.67 11.12
C THR A 234 6.56 -13.36 9.89
N ILE A 235 5.47 -14.14 10.07
CA ILE A 235 4.77 -14.80 8.96
C ILE A 235 4.28 -13.75 7.95
N LEU A 236 3.72 -12.63 8.41
CA LEU A 236 3.25 -11.56 7.55
C LEU A 236 4.40 -10.91 6.77
N ALA A 237 5.52 -10.66 7.41
CA ALA A 237 6.71 -10.13 6.73
C ALA A 237 7.24 -11.09 5.66
N LEU A 238 7.29 -12.40 5.96
CA LEU A 238 7.72 -13.42 5.00
C LEU A 238 6.73 -13.56 3.83
N ALA A 239 5.42 -13.51 4.07
CA ALA A 239 4.41 -13.52 3.01
C ALA A 239 4.61 -12.35 2.03
N PHE A 240 5.02 -11.18 2.53
CA PHE A 240 5.34 -10.04 1.66
C PHE A 240 6.62 -10.26 0.85
N VAL A 241 7.64 -10.90 1.41
CA VAL A 241 8.83 -11.27 0.62
C VAL A 241 8.44 -12.18 -0.55
N VAL A 242 7.57 -13.17 -0.31
CA VAL A 242 7.05 -14.05 -1.40
C VAL A 242 6.30 -13.23 -2.45
N LEU A 243 5.49 -12.24 -2.04
CA LEU A 243 4.81 -11.33 -2.96
C LEU A 243 5.81 -10.52 -3.81
N LEU A 244 6.88 -10.00 -3.20
CA LEU A 244 7.92 -9.27 -3.95
C LEU A 244 8.66 -10.16 -4.94
N VAL A 245 8.91 -11.42 -4.59
CA VAL A 245 9.48 -12.41 -5.53
C VAL A 245 8.49 -12.67 -6.66
N CYS A 246 7.21 -12.87 -6.38
CA CYS A 246 6.17 -13.05 -7.39
C CYS A 246 6.13 -11.87 -8.38
N TRP A 247 6.22 -10.66 -7.87
CA TRP A 247 6.07 -9.47 -8.72
C TRP A 247 7.34 -9.13 -9.51
N PHE A 248 8.49 -9.07 -8.83
CA PHE A 248 9.77 -8.66 -9.42
C PHE A 248 10.72 -9.83 -9.63
N GLY A 249 10.84 -10.71 -8.63
CA GLY A 249 11.90 -11.68 -8.53
C GLY A 249 11.78 -12.80 -9.57
N VAL A 250 10.56 -13.21 -9.92
CA VAL A 250 10.34 -14.32 -10.88
C VAL A 250 11.04 -14.06 -12.22
N ASN A 251 11.07 -12.82 -12.68
CA ASN A 251 11.70 -12.43 -13.94
C ASN A 251 13.23 -12.69 -13.98
N TYR A 252 13.87 -12.81 -12.82
CA TYR A 252 15.31 -13.06 -12.68
C TYR A 252 15.63 -14.54 -12.37
N LEU A 253 14.61 -15.37 -12.19
CA LEU A 253 14.81 -16.80 -11.97
C LEU A 253 15.07 -17.53 -13.30
N PRO A 254 15.90 -18.59 -13.32
CA PRO A 254 16.16 -19.37 -14.54
C PRO A 254 14.89 -19.90 -15.22
N VAL A 255 13.86 -20.23 -14.41
CA VAL A 255 12.56 -20.70 -14.90
C VAL A 255 11.74 -19.61 -15.61
N ALA A 256 12.13 -18.35 -15.52
CA ALA A 256 11.43 -17.27 -16.22
C ALA A 256 11.46 -17.41 -17.74
N ASN A 257 12.51 -18.03 -18.29
CA ASN A 257 12.66 -18.25 -19.73
C ASN A 257 11.56 -19.17 -20.32
N THR A 258 10.90 -19.96 -19.49
CA THR A 258 9.78 -20.83 -19.89
C THR A 258 8.41 -20.23 -19.62
N SER A 259 8.35 -19.03 -19.02
CA SER A 259 7.12 -18.37 -18.63
C SER A 259 6.49 -17.62 -19.80
N VAL A 260 5.21 -17.89 -20.05
CA VAL A 260 4.38 -17.11 -21.02
C VAL A 260 4.12 -15.68 -20.54
N HIS A 261 4.38 -15.39 -19.26
CA HIS A 261 4.22 -14.05 -18.65
C HIS A 261 5.52 -13.22 -18.66
N THR A 262 6.61 -13.72 -19.26
CA THR A 262 7.88 -13.01 -19.28
C THR A 262 7.99 -12.18 -20.55
N TYR A 263 7.82 -10.85 -20.44
CA TYR A 263 7.82 -9.91 -21.57
C TYR A 263 9.15 -9.13 -21.70
N THR A 264 10.24 -9.65 -21.12
CA THR A 264 11.52 -8.92 -21.02
C THR A 264 12.41 -9.06 -22.25
N ASN A 265 12.07 -9.90 -23.20
CA ASN A 265 12.90 -10.21 -24.39
C ASN A 265 12.38 -9.57 -25.70
N TYR A 266 11.60 -8.49 -25.60
CA TYR A 266 11.12 -7.74 -26.76
C TYR A 266 11.39 -6.25 -26.64
#